data_376d26b59fb3ee3b88968e1c3692d50f
#
_entry.id   376d26b59fb3ee3b88968e1c3692d50f
#
_cell.length_a   1.000
_cell.length_b   1.000
_cell.length_c   1.000
_cell.angle_alpha   90.00
_cell.angle_beta   90.00
_cell.angle_gamma   90.00
#
_symmetry.space_group_name_H-M   'P 1'
#
loop_
_entity.id
_entity.type
_entity.pdbx_description
1 polymer ?
#
loop_
_entity_poly.entity_id
_entity_poly.type
_entity_poly.pdbx_seq_one_letter_code
_entity_poly.pdbx_strand_id
1 'polypeptide(L)'
;MAGFKQLSGLVVPLDAANVDTDAIIPKQFLQAITRVGFGKHLFHEWRYLDVEGTKPNPDFVLNYPQYQGATILLARKNLGCGSSREHAPWALADYGFKVMIALSFADIFYNNSLNNHMLPIRLSEEEVEEIFQWVWANEGKQIHVDLEAMTVTVGDKVYHFELDEFRRHCLLNGLDNIGLTLQHEDAISEYEKNIPAFLR
;
A
#
# COMPACT_ATOMS: atom_id res chain seq x y z
N MET A 1 -11.14 -7.29 -8.10
CA MET A 1 -11.19 -7.11 -6.62
C MET A 1 -12.29 -6.13 -6.26
N ALA A 2 -12.69 -6.02 -4.98
CA ALA A 2 -13.66 -4.97 -4.60
C ALA A 2 -13.01 -3.58 -4.74
N GLY A 3 -13.76 -2.61 -5.27
CA GLY A 3 -13.28 -1.23 -5.39
C GLY A 3 -13.10 -0.59 -4.01
N PHE A 4 -12.15 0.33 -3.91
CA PHE A 4 -11.89 1.12 -2.71
C PHE A 4 -12.51 2.51 -2.88
N LYS A 5 -13.44 2.89 -2.01
CA LYS A 5 -14.06 4.21 -2.04
C LYS A 5 -13.68 5.04 -0.82
N GLN A 6 -13.89 4.50 0.34
CA GLN A 6 -13.64 5.15 1.61
C GLN A 6 -13.06 4.14 2.61
N LEU A 7 -12.24 4.61 3.52
CA LEU A 7 -11.64 3.82 4.58
C LEU A 7 -11.52 4.63 5.85
N SER A 8 -12.05 4.12 6.95
CA SER A 8 -11.65 4.56 8.30
C SER A 8 -10.74 3.52 8.90
N GLY A 9 -9.55 3.90 9.31
CA GLY A 9 -8.55 2.94 9.78
C GLY A 9 -7.55 3.50 10.77
N LEU A 10 -6.95 2.60 11.53
CA LEU A 10 -5.82 2.92 12.40
C LEU A 10 -4.59 3.23 11.55
N VAL A 11 -3.77 4.16 12.04
CA VAL A 11 -2.53 4.60 11.41
C VAL A 11 -1.33 4.09 12.19
N VAL A 12 -0.40 3.42 11.51
CA VAL A 12 0.93 3.14 12.07
C VAL A 12 1.88 4.27 11.69
N PRO A 13 2.44 5.00 12.67
CA PRO A 13 3.41 6.06 12.40
C PRO A 13 4.84 5.48 12.29
N LEU A 14 5.22 5.06 11.09
CA LEU A 14 6.58 4.63 10.79
C LEU A 14 7.48 5.86 10.57
N ASP A 15 8.07 6.38 11.64
CA ASP A 15 8.91 7.59 11.61
C ASP A 15 10.30 7.31 11.00
N ALA A 16 10.31 6.91 9.73
CA ALA A 16 11.51 6.59 8.98
C ALA A 16 11.43 7.13 7.55
N ALA A 17 12.52 7.74 7.10
CA ALA A 17 12.74 8.14 5.72
C ALA A 17 13.58 7.11 4.98
N ASN A 18 13.49 7.09 3.64
CA ASN A 18 14.25 6.20 2.77
C ASN A 18 14.07 4.71 3.14
N VAL A 19 12.84 4.34 3.49
CA VAL A 19 12.49 2.94 3.75
C VAL A 19 12.57 2.18 2.45
N ASP A 20 13.59 1.34 2.31
CA ASP A 20 13.84 0.60 1.08
C ASP A 20 13.05 -0.72 1.02
N THR A 21 13.02 -1.31 -0.16
CA THR A 21 12.27 -2.56 -0.40
C THR A 21 12.90 -3.76 0.29
N ASP A 22 14.20 -3.72 0.65
CA ASP A 22 14.83 -4.77 1.47
C ASP A 22 14.37 -4.70 2.93
N ALA A 23 14.19 -3.50 3.48
CA ALA A 23 13.61 -3.33 4.79
C ALA A 23 12.14 -3.76 4.82
N ILE A 24 11.35 -3.43 3.77
CA ILE A 24 9.94 -3.82 3.67
C ILE A 24 9.81 -5.34 3.58
N ILE A 25 10.57 -5.98 2.69
CA ILE A 25 10.58 -7.45 2.51
C ILE A 25 12.00 -7.94 2.19
N PRO A 26 12.70 -8.57 3.14
CA PRO A 26 14.05 -9.06 2.95
C PRO A 26 14.16 -10.11 1.84
N LYS A 27 15.28 -10.10 1.14
CA LYS A 27 15.52 -10.90 -0.06
C LYS A 27 15.33 -12.42 0.11
N GLN A 28 15.57 -12.95 1.32
CA GLN A 28 15.40 -14.38 1.61
C GLN A 28 13.95 -14.87 1.44
N PHE A 29 12.96 -13.97 1.46
CA PHE A 29 11.54 -14.31 1.30
C PHE A 29 11.03 -14.18 -0.14
N LEU A 30 11.86 -13.75 -1.09
CA LEU A 30 11.46 -13.49 -2.48
C LEU A 30 11.29 -14.76 -3.34
N GLN A 31 11.57 -15.93 -2.82
CA GLN A 31 11.41 -17.20 -3.54
C GLN A 31 9.95 -17.66 -3.67
N ALA A 32 9.07 -17.12 -2.85
CA ALA A 32 7.65 -17.47 -2.90
C ALA A 32 6.98 -16.82 -4.13
N ILE A 33 6.18 -17.59 -4.85
CA ILE A 33 5.48 -17.19 -6.07
C ILE A 33 4.01 -16.82 -5.84
N THR A 34 3.51 -17.04 -4.64
CA THR A 34 2.12 -16.71 -4.25
C THR A 34 2.09 -15.40 -3.49
N ARG A 35 1.05 -14.58 -3.69
CA ARG A 35 0.88 -13.29 -3.00
C ARG A 35 0.47 -13.41 -1.54
N VAL A 36 -0.01 -14.57 -1.11
CA VAL A 36 -0.51 -14.83 0.24
C VAL A 36 0.62 -15.31 1.15
N GLY A 37 0.66 -14.79 2.37
CA GLY A 37 1.61 -15.19 3.41
C GLY A 37 2.87 -14.29 3.48
N PHE A 38 2.94 -13.21 2.69
CA PHE A 38 4.04 -12.26 2.78
C PHE A 38 3.95 -11.32 3.99
N GLY A 39 2.75 -11.02 4.47
CA GLY A 39 2.51 -10.08 5.58
C GLY A 39 3.22 -10.47 6.88
N LYS A 40 3.41 -11.76 7.13
CA LYS A 40 4.19 -12.23 8.28
C LYS A 40 5.67 -11.83 8.21
N HIS A 41 6.19 -11.61 7.00
CA HIS A 41 7.58 -11.23 6.75
C HIS A 41 7.77 -9.73 6.55
N LEU A 42 6.68 -8.94 6.60
CA LEU A 42 6.73 -7.49 6.49
C LEU A 42 7.64 -6.90 7.55
N PHE A 43 8.62 -6.09 7.15
CA PHE A 43 9.63 -5.49 8.03
C PHE A 43 10.33 -6.52 8.94
N HIS A 44 10.61 -7.70 8.44
CA HIS A 44 11.06 -8.84 9.26
C HIS A 44 12.24 -8.50 10.16
N GLU A 45 13.28 -7.85 9.61
CA GLU A 45 14.49 -7.51 10.35
C GLU A 45 14.27 -6.39 11.39
N TRP A 46 13.21 -5.60 11.26
CA TRP A 46 12.84 -4.58 12.23
C TRP A 46 11.82 -5.09 13.24
N ARG A 47 10.92 -5.96 12.79
CA ARG A 47 9.83 -6.52 13.64
C ARG A 47 10.29 -7.60 14.59
N TYR A 48 11.38 -8.29 14.28
CA TYR A 48 11.83 -9.43 15.05
C TYR A 48 13.29 -9.28 15.46
N LEU A 49 13.63 -9.84 16.63
CA LEU A 49 14.99 -9.90 17.19
C LEU A 49 15.76 -11.15 16.74
N ASP A 50 15.09 -12.07 16.05
CA ASP A 50 15.64 -13.33 15.57
C ASP A 50 15.31 -13.55 14.08
N VAL A 51 16.11 -14.39 13.43
CA VAL A 51 15.95 -14.68 11.99
C VAL A 51 14.69 -15.52 11.73
N GLU A 52 14.26 -16.32 12.68
CA GLU A 52 13.09 -17.18 12.58
C GLU A 52 11.77 -16.39 12.71
N GLY A 53 11.80 -15.15 13.18
CA GLY A 53 10.60 -14.33 13.39
C GLY A 53 9.75 -14.79 14.57
N THR A 54 10.37 -15.35 15.61
CA THR A 54 9.68 -15.86 16.79
C THR A 54 9.70 -14.90 17.98
N LYS A 55 10.65 -13.94 17.98
CA LYS A 55 10.84 -12.97 19.06
C LYS A 55 10.52 -11.56 18.57
N PRO A 56 9.28 -11.06 18.80
CA PRO A 56 8.92 -9.71 18.42
C PRO A 56 9.85 -8.65 19.05
N ASN A 57 10.27 -7.68 18.26
CA ASN A 57 11.01 -6.52 18.74
C ASN A 57 10.03 -5.55 19.43
N PRO A 58 10.14 -5.35 20.77
CA PRO A 58 9.23 -4.49 21.51
C PRO A 58 9.33 -3.01 21.14
N ASP A 59 10.45 -2.60 20.54
CA ASP A 59 10.70 -1.20 20.19
C ASP A 59 10.23 -0.84 18.77
N PHE A 60 9.74 -1.82 18.00
CA PHE A 60 9.27 -1.56 16.65
C PHE A 60 7.77 -1.27 16.60
N VAL A 61 7.39 -0.14 16.02
CA VAL A 61 6.04 0.43 16.06
C VAL A 61 4.93 -0.53 15.59
N LEU A 62 5.17 -1.40 14.59
CA LEU A 62 4.18 -2.37 14.13
C LEU A 62 3.86 -3.46 15.17
N ASN A 63 4.69 -3.62 16.18
CA ASN A 63 4.47 -4.59 17.26
C ASN A 63 3.71 -4.00 18.45
N TYR A 64 3.47 -2.69 18.45
CA TYR A 64 2.73 -2.04 19.54
C TYR A 64 1.25 -2.45 19.52
N PRO A 65 0.67 -2.81 20.66
CA PRO A 65 -0.71 -3.28 20.74
C PRO A 65 -1.74 -2.30 20.18
N GLN A 66 -1.52 -0.98 20.36
CA GLN A 66 -2.42 0.07 19.90
C GLN A 66 -2.49 0.21 18.37
N TYR A 67 -1.53 -0.37 17.63
CA TYR A 67 -1.50 -0.33 16.17
C TYR A 67 -1.85 -1.68 15.51
N GLN A 68 -2.22 -2.69 16.29
CA GLN A 68 -2.62 -3.98 15.74
C GLN A 68 -3.90 -3.83 14.90
N GLY A 69 -3.88 -4.44 13.70
CA GLY A 69 -4.98 -4.32 12.74
C GLY A 69 -5.03 -2.99 11.99
N ALA A 70 -3.98 -2.19 12.07
CA ALA A 70 -3.89 -0.95 11.30
C ALA A 70 -3.94 -1.21 9.80
N THR A 71 -4.63 -0.32 9.09
CA THR A 71 -4.83 -0.39 7.63
C THR A 71 -4.17 0.77 6.88
N ILE A 72 -3.58 1.71 7.62
CA ILE A 72 -2.92 2.90 7.08
C ILE A 72 -1.49 2.96 7.61
N LEU A 73 -0.53 3.07 6.71
CA LEU A 73 0.89 3.29 7.03
C LEU A 73 1.24 4.75 6.78
N LEU A 74 1.72 5.45 7.79
CA LEU A 74 2.26 6.80 7.69
C LEU A 74 3.79 6.71 7.72
N ALA A 75 4.47 7.26 6.72
CA ALA A 75 5.93 7.24 6.62
C ALA A 75 6.50 8.60 6.22
N ARG A 76 7.81 8.75 6.33
CA ARG A 76 8.54 9.94 5.87
C ARG A 76 8.77 9.88 4.36
N LYS A 77 9.72 10.66 3.85
CA LYS A 77 10.05 10.74 2.43
C LYS A 77 10.66 9.45 1.87
N ASN A 78 10.46 9.26 0.54
CA ASN A 78 11.13 8.25 -0.26
C ASN A 78 10.84 6.81 0.20
N LEU A 79 9.55 6.52 0.48
CA LEU A 79 9.09 5.18 0.83
C LEU A 79 9.19 4.24 -0.38
N GLY A 80 9.71 3.04 -0.17
CA GLY A 80 9.84 1.99 -1.18
C GLY A 80 11.01 2.21 -2.15
N CYS A 81 12.05 2.94 -1.72
CA CYS A 81 13.27 3.10 -2.50
C CYS A 81 14.05 1.77 -2.64
N GLY A 82 15.19 1.80 -3.35
CA GLY A 82 16.02 0.63 -3.58
C GLY A 82 15.56 -0.20 -4.77
N SER A 83 15.63 -1.52 -4.65
CA SER A 83 15.34 -2.44 -5.74
C SER A 83 13.87 -2.48 -6.12
N SER A 84 13.59 -2.56 -7.43
CA SER A 84 12.21 -2.73 -7.91
C SER A 84 11.67 -4.12 -7.57
N ARG A 85 10.90 -4.22 -6.48
CA ARG A 85 10.32 -5.49 -6.00
C ARG A 85 8.82 -5.37 -5.83
N GLU A 86 8.10 -6.17 -6.59
CA GLU A 86 6.65 -6.23 -6.44
C GLU A 86 6.22 -6.93 -5.14
N HIS A 87 7.10 -7.73 -4.55
CA HIS A 87 6.88 -8.38 -3.26
C HIS A 87 6.72 -7.39 -2.10
N ALA A 88 7.29 -6.18 -2.19
CA ALA A 88 7.14 -5.17 -1.15
C ALA A 88 5.69 -4.68 -1.02
N PRO A 89 4.99 -4.24 -2.09
CA PRO A 89 3.54 -4.02 -2.06
C PRO A 89 2.74 -5.25 -1.62
N TRP A 90 3.11 -6.48 -2.05
CA TRP A 90 2.41 -7.68 -1.61
C TRP A 90 2.49 -7.88 -0.10
N ALA A 91 3.67 -7.69 0.49
CA ALA A 91 3.86 -7.82 1.94
C ALA A 91 3.02 -6.80 2.72
N LEU A 92 2.97 -5.55 2.25
CA LEU A 92 2.13 -4.51 2.85
C LEU A 92 0.64 -4.84 2.73
N ALA A 93 0.18 -5.24 1.54
CA ALA A 93 -1.22 -5.58 1.29
C ALA A 93 -1.67 -6.81 2.10
N ASP A 94 -0.85 -7.88 2.14
CA ASP A 94 -1.14 -9.11 2.86
C ASP A 94 -1.09 -8.91 4.39
N TYR A 95 -0.29 -7.94 4.87
CA TYR A 95 -0.32 -7.53 6.28
C TYR A 95 -1.62 -6.83 6.67
N GLY A 96 -2.28 -6.17 5.70
CA GLY A 96 -3.56 -5.51 5.90
C GLY A 96 -3.58 -4.02 5.53
N PHE A 97 -2.44 -3.44 5.13
CA PHE A 97 -2.41 -2.05 4.69
C PHE A 97 -3.20 -1.84 3.38
N LYS A 98 -3.99 -0.79 3.35
CA LYS A 98 -4.77 -0.34 2.19
C LYS A 98 -4.32 1.02 1.70
N VAL A 99 -3.85 1.86 2.61
CA VAL A 99 -3.41 3.23 2.34
C VAL A 99 -2.00 3.42 2.90
N MET A 100 -1.19 4.14 2.15
CA MET A 100 0.12 4.62 2.60
C MET A 100 0.15 6.13 2.43
N ILE A 101 0.54 6.86 3.46
CA ILE A 101 0.70 8.32 3.43
C ILE A 101 2.17 8.64 3.63
N ALA A 102 2.75 9.41 2.73
CA ALA A 102 4.15 9.82 2.82
C ALA A 102 4.40 11.13 2.05
N LEU A 103 5.53 11.78 2.33
CA LEU A 103 5.98 12.94 1.57
C LEU A 103 6.30 12.56 0.11
N SER A 104 6.92 11.40 -0.11
CA SER A 104 7.23 10.87 -1.44
C SER A 104 7.44 9.37 -1.43
N PHE A 105 7.31 8.78 -2.60
CA PHE A 105 7.52 7.35 -2.86
C PHE A 105 8.50 7.19 -4.01
N ALA A 106 9.22 6.08 -4.05
CA ALA A 106 9.93 5.67 -5.26
C ALA A 106 8.91 5.34 -6.37
N ASP A 107 9.20 5.74 -7.61
CA ASP A 107 8.21 5.70 -8.70
C ASP A 107 7.71 4.29 -9.01
N ILE A 108 8.59 3.31 -9.02
CA ILE A 108 8.21 1.91 -9.30
C ILE A 108 7.36 1.35 -8.15
N PHE A 109 7.75 1.63 -6.89
CA PHE A 109 6.98 1.21 -5.72
C PHE A 109 5.58 1.84 -5.71
N TYR A 110 5.47 3.13 -6.04
CA TYR A 110 4.20 3.85 -6.16
C TYR A 110 3.27 3.18 -7.18
N ASN A 111 3.77 2.91 -8.39
CA ASN A 111 2.98 2.26 -9.44
C ASN A 111 2.60 0.81 -9.07
N ASN A 112 3.52 0.04 -8.51
CA ASN A 112 3.24 -1.32 -8.05
C ASN A 112 2.20 -1.34 -6.93
N SER A 113 2.22 -0.35 -6.03
CA SER A 113 1.20 -0.23 -4.97
C SER A 113 -0.19 0.00 -5.54
N LEU A 114 -0.34 0.89 -6.52
CA LEU A 114 -1.60 1.13 -7.23
C LEU A 114 -2.09 -0.12 -7.96
N ASN A 115 -1.20 -0.85 -8.64
CA ASN A 115 -1.53 -2.10 -9.33
C ASN A 115 -1.97 -3.22 -8.36
N ASN A 116 -1.58 -3.13 -7.09
CA ASN A 116 -2.02 -4.02 -6.02
C ASN A 116 -3.18 -3.45 -5.18
N HIS A 117 -3.92 -2.48 -5.73
CA HIS A 117 -5.08 -1.83 -5.11
C HIS A 117 -4.81 -1.20 -3.74
N MET A 118 -3.58 -0.75 -3.51
CA MET A 118 -3.24 0.10 -2.40
C MET A 118 -3.21 1.56 -2.86
N LEU A 119 -3.62 2.48 -1.99
CA LEU A 119 -3.65 3.91 -2.25
C LEU A 119 -2.42 4.60 -1.63
N PRO A 120 -1.38 4.94 -2.42
CA PRO A 120 -0.29 5.77 -1.95
C PRO A 120 -0.66 7.26 -2.08
N ILE A 121 -0.72 7.97 -0.95
CA ILE A 121 -1.06 9.38 -0.84
C ILE A 121 0.21 10.19 -0.61
N ARG A 122 0.44 11.20 -1.45
CA ARG A 122 1.50 12.19 -1.25
C ARG A 122 0.91 13.44 -0.61
N LEU A 123 1.52 13.88 0.48
CA LEU A 123 1.19 15.13 1.15
C LEU A 123 2.46 15.96 1.35
N SER A 124 2.33 17.23 1.64
CA SER A 124 3.46 18.11 1.97
C SER A 124 4.17 17.66 3.24
N GLU A 125 5.40 18.13 3.45
CA GLU A 125 6.19 17.81 4.66
C GLU A 125 5.48 18.29 5.92
N GLU A 126 4.86 19.47 5.86
CA GLU A 126 4.12 20.07 6.96
C GLU A 126 2.87 19.25 7.32
N GLU A 127 2.09 18.83 6.31
CA GLU A 127 0.89 18.01 6.51
C GLU A 127 1.24 16.61 7.07
N VAL A 128 2.29 15.98 6.53
CA VAL A 128 2.77 14.68 7.05
C VAL A 128 3.21 14.82 8.51
N GLU A 129 3.96 15.88 8.86
CA GLU A 129 4.37 16.12 10.25
C GLU A 129 3.17 16.36 11.17
N GLU A 130 2.18 17.17 10.75
CA GLU A 130 0.95 17.38 11.51
C GLU A 130 0.21 16.07 11.78
N ILE A 131 0.14 15.17 10.78
CA ILE A 131 -0.49 13.85 10.94
C ILE A 131 0.30 12.99 11.93
N PHE A 132 1.65 12.99 11.86
CA PHE A 132 2.48 12.28 12.86
C PHE A 132 2.19 12.78 14.28
N GLN A 133 2.20 14.10 14.49
CA GLN A 133 1.92 14.68 15.81
C GLN A 133 0.52 14.33 16.31
N TRP A 134 -0.48 14.36 15.41
CA TRP A 134 -1.84 13.97 15.77
C TRP A 134 -1.94 12.49 16.16
N VAL A 135 -1.30 11.59 15.38
CA VAL A 135 -1.32 10.14 15.65
C VAL A 135 -0.66 9.82 16.99
N TRP A 136 0.47 10.44 17.31
CA TRP A 136 1.15 10.25 18.60
C TRP A 136 0.34 10.80 19.78
N ALA A 137 -0.36 11.90 19.58
CA ALA A 137 -1.25 12.45 20.62
C ALA A 137 -2.56 11.69 20.78
N ASN A 138 -2.94 10.88 19.80
CA ASN A 138 -4.23 10.20 19.71
C ASN A 138 -4.07 8.71 19.34
N GLU A 139 -3.15 8.01 19.99
CA GLU A 139 -2.88 6.58 19.72
C GLU A 139 -4.16 5.74 19.74
N GLY A 140 -4.28 4.84 18.78
CA GLY A 140 -5.44 3.97 18.64
C GLY A 140 -6.69 4.62 18.03
N LYS A 141 -6.66 5.92 17.70
CA LYS A 141 -7.75 6.57 16.95
C LYS A 141 -7.59 6.35 15.45
N GLN A 142 -8.72 6.34 14.77
CA GLN A 142 -8.79 6.18 13.32
C GLN A 142 -8.76 7.53 12.61
N ILE A 143 -8.24 7.53 11.39
CA ILE A 143 -8.43 8.61 10.41
C ILE A 143 -9.35 8.12 9.29
N HIS A 144 -9.92 9.06 8.54
CA HIS A 144 -10.79 8.75 7.41
C HIS A 144 -10.15 9.19 6.09
N VAL A 145 -10.16 8.28 5.12
CA VAL A 145 -9.67 8.52 3.76
C VAL A 145 -10.82 8.33 2.78
N ASP A 146 -11.09 9.35 1.97
CA ASP A 146 -12.11 9.34 0.94
C ASP A 146 -11.47 9.51 -0.44
N LEU A 147 -11.52 8.47 -1.27
CA LEU A 147 -10.97 8.48 -2.62
C LEU A 147 -11.88 9.21 -3.61
N GLU A 148 -13.19 9.25 -3.35
CA GLU A 148 -14.14 9.99 -4.20
C GLU A 148 -13.98 11.50 -4.01
N ALA A 149 -13.78 11.96 -2.77
CA ALA A 149 -13.50 13.36 -2.45
C ALA A 149 -12.02 13.74 -2.54
N MET A 150 -11.11 12.74 -2.62
CA MET A 150 -9.66 12.91 -2.58
C MET A 150 -9.17 13.62 -1.32
N THR A 151 -9.66 13.16 -0.16
CA THR A 151 -9.37 13.77 1.15
C THR A 151 -8.90 12.76 2.17
N VAL A 152 -8.08 13.26 3.10
CA VAL A 152 -7.70 12.57 4.35
C VAL A 152 -8.18 13.43 5.51
N THR A 153 -9.06 12.91 6.34
CA THR A 153 -9.59 13.60 7.53
C THR A 153 -8.92 13.05 8.78
N VAL A 154 -8.27 13.93 9.53
CA VAL A 154 -7.52 13.62 10.75
C VAL A 154 -8.00 14.52 11.88
N GLY A 155 -8.78 13.99 12.81
CA GLY A 155 -9.51 14.81 13.79
C GLY A 155 -10.43 15.80 13.08
N ASP A 156 -10.22 17.09 13.34
CA ASP A 156 -11.01 18.18 12.74
C ASP A 156 -10.37 18.78 11.47
N LYS A 157 -9.20 18.25 11.03
CA LYS A 157 -8.50 18.74 9.84
C LYS A 157 -8.78 17.85 8.63
N VAL A 158 -8.86 18.49 7.47
CA VAL A 158 -9.02 17.81 6.16
C VAL A 158 -7.83 18.19 5.27
N TYR A 159 -7.14 17.19 4.77
CA TYR A 159 -6.05 17.32 3.82
C TYR A 159 -6.51 16.83 2.44
N HIS A 160 -6.09 17.52 1.38
CA HIS A 160 -6.40 17.15 0.01
C HIS A 160 -5.19 16.52 -0.66
N PHE A 161 -5.41 15.45 -1.41
CA PHE A 161 -4.37 14.81 -2.19
C PHE A 161 -4.75 14.74 -3.67
N GLU A 162 -3.77 14.55 -4.51
CA GLU A 162 -3.96 14.39 -5.95
C GLU A 162 -3.67 12.95 -6.36
N LEU A 163 -4.46 12.46 -7.29
CA LEU A 163 -4.26 11.17 -7.93
C LEU A 163 -4.70 11.30 -9.40
N ASP A 164 -3.94 10.69 -10.30
CA ASP A 164 -4.30 10.60 -11.72
C ASP A 164 -5.70 10.00 -11.90
N GLU A 165 -6.50 10.59 -12.79
CA GLU A 165 -7.91 10.23 -12.99
C GLU A 165 -8.09 8.76 -13.39
N PHE A 166 -7.22 8.24 -14.26
CA PHE A 166 -7.26 6.84 -14.67
C PHE A 166 -6.94 5.90 -13.49
N ARG A 167 -5.92 6.23 -12.69
CA ARG A 167 -5.56 5.47 -11.47
C ARG A 167 -6.69 5.47 -10.45
N ARG A 168 -7.32 6.64 -10.25
CA ARG A 168 -8.49 6.79 -9.39
C ARG A 168 -9.65 5.91 -9.87
N HIS A 169 -9.95 5.94 -11.18
CA HIS A 169 -10.99 5.09 -11.77
C HIS A 169 -10.71 3.60 -11.53
N CYS A 170 -9.47 3.13 -11.73
CA CYS A 170 -9.08 1.75 -11.48
C CYS A 170 -9.29 1.34 -10.02
N LEU A 171 -8.85 2.16 -9.06
CA LEU A 171 -9.01 1.88 -7.64
C LEU A 171 -10.50 1.87 -7.22
N LEU A 172 -11.30 2.85 -7.67
CA LEU A 172 -12.73 2.93 -7.35
C LEU A 172 -13.51 1.72 -7.83
N ASN A 173 -13.13 1.16 -8.99
CA ASN A 173 -13.82 0.04 -9.62
C ASN A 173 -13.14 -1.32 -9.38
N GLY A 174 -12.03 -1.36 -8.65
CA GLY A 174 -11.28 -2.59 -8.39
C GLY A 174 -10.69 -3.24 -9.66
N LEU A 175 -10.32 -2.40 -10.65
CA LEU A 175 -9.78 -2.83 -11.93
C LEU A 175 -8.26 -2.97 -11.86
N ASP A 176 -7.76 -4.15 -12.15
CA ASP A 176 -6.36 -4.41 -12.47
C ASP A 176 -6.16 -4.46 -13.99
N ASN A 177 -4.95 -4.72 -14.46
CA ASN A 177 -4.63 -4.78 -15.89
C ASN A 177 -5.46 -5.85 -16.61
N ILE A 178 -5.78 -6.96 -15.94
CA ILE A 178 -6.63 -8.02 -16.49
C ILE A 178 -8.08 -7.53 -16.56
N GLY A 179 -8.60 -6.94 -15.50
CA GLY A 179 -9.94 -6.37 -15.45
C GLY A 179 -10.18 -5.30 -16.50
N LEU A 180 -9.18 -4.45 -16.77
CA LEU A 180 -9.22 -3.46 -17.85
C LEU A 180 -9.31 -4.13 -19.24
N THR A 181 -8.51 -5.18 -19.47
CA THR A 181 -8.54 -5.93 -20.72
C THR A 181 -9.89 -6.63 -20.92
N LEU A 182 -10.45 -7.23 -19.88
CA LEU A 182 -11.73 -7.92 -19.92
C LEU A 182 -12.94 -6.99 -20.16
N GLN A 183 -12.79 -5.68 -19.99
CA GLN A 183 -13.82 -4.72 -20.44
C GLN A 183 -14.04 -4.74 -21.97
N HIS A 184 -13.10 -5.30 -22.72
CA HIS A 184 -13.14 -5.46 -24.17
C HIS A 184 -13.34 -6.92 -24.61
N GLU A 185 -13.91 -7.77 -23.74
CA GLU A 185 -14.06 -9.23 -23.98
C GLU A 185 -14.80 -9.53 -25.29
N ASP A 186 -15.84 -8.76 -25.63
CA ASP A 186 -16.59 -8.93 -26.88
C ASP A 186 -15.70 -8.71 -28.12
N ALA A 187 -14.88 -7.66 -28.10
CA ALA A 187 -13.95 -7.34 -29.19
C ALA A 187 -12.82 -8.38 -29.31
N ILE A 188 -12.33 -8.89 -28.17
CA ILE A 188 -11.33 -9.96 -28.10
C ILE A 188 -11.92 -11.25 -28.68
N SER A 189 -13.12 -11.62 -28.27
CA SER A 189 -13.82 -12.81 -28.75
C SER A 189 -14.12 -12.75 -30.25
N GLU A 190 -14.48 -11.56 -30.77
CA GLU A 190 -14.68 -11.37 -32.22
C GLU A 190 -13.37 -11.51 -33.00
N TYR A 191 -12.29 -10.91 -32.49
CA TYR A 191 -10.94 -11.07 -33.08
C TYR A 191 -10.51 -12.54 -33.12
N GLU A 192 -10.68 -13.27 -32.01
CA GLU A 192 -10.30 -14.69 -31.89
C GLU A 192 -11.08 -15.58 -32.89
N LYS A 193 -12.34 -15.27 -33.17
CA LYS A 193 -13.12 -16.00 -34.19
C LYS A 193 -12.53 -15.85 -35.60
N ASN A 194 -11.92 -14.73 -35.89
CA ASN A 194 -11.35 -14.38 -37.18
C ASN A 194 -9.87 -14.76 -37.33
N ILE A 195 -9.24 -15.31 -36.30
CA ILE A 195 -7.85 -15.80 -36.36
C ILE A 195 -7.79 -17.01 -37.30
N PRO A 196 -6.89 -17.03 -38.33
CA PRO A 196 -6.69 -18.16 -39.20
C PRO A 196 -6.39 -19.46 -38.44
N ALA A 197 -6.88 -20.60 -38.92
CA ALA A 197 -6.78 -21.90 -38.24
C ALA A 197 -5.33 -22.35 -37.95
N PHE A 198 -4.35 -21.85 -38.72
CA PHE A 198 -2.94 -22.15 -38.50
C PHE A 198 -2.26 -21.31 -37.40
N LEU A 199 -2.98 -20.34 -36.84
CA LEU A 199 -2.52 -19.50 -35.71
C LEU A 199 -3.27 -19.81 -34.39
N ARG A 200 -4.19 -20.76 -34.42
CA ARG A 200 -4.98 -21.22 -33.26
C ARG A 200 -4.27 -22.33 -32.50
#